data_4ba9cb799d481788c5c75600ebeb047a
#
_entry.id   4ba9cb799d481788c5c75600ebeb047a
#
_cell.length_a   1.000
_cell.length_b   1.000
_cell.length_c   1.000
_cell.angle_alpha   90.00
_cell.angle_beta   90.00
_cell.angle_gamma   90.00
#
_symmetry.space_group_name_H-M   'P 1'
#
loop_
_entity.id
_entity.type
_entity.pdbx_description
1 polymer ?
#
loop_
_entity_poly.entity_id
_entity_poly.type
_entity_poly.pdbx_seq_one_letter_code
_entity_poly.pdbx_strand_id
1 'polypeptide(L)'
;MHAAGTMKLADVIVADGGSTDGSLEPEELRSCDVRALLVKTGPGKLSAQLRMAYAYALEEGYEGIVTIDGNGKDSIESIPLFLDALDSGVDYAQASRFIAGGRAINTPFMRHWAIKLVHAPLLSFAAGRRLTDTTQGFRAYSRRYLADPRVRPFRDVFRTYELLAYLTVRASQLGLRVVEVPTTRTYPPGEIPTKISLRGQFSMVAILLRTLLRQYHPRSKAS
;
A
#
# COMPACT_ATOMS: atom_id res chain seq x y z
N MET A 1 9.63 0.37 16.14
CA MET A 1 9.29 -0.89 15.44
C MET A 1 10.11 -2.03 16.05
N HIS A 2 9.75 -2.51 17.21
CA HIS A 2 10.42 -3.68 17.80
C HIS A 2 9.52 -4.90 17.66
N ALA A 3 9.44 -5.46 16.46
CA ALA A 3 8.91 -6.79 16.28
C ALA A 3 10.10 -7.74 16.05
N ALA A 4 10.69 -8.19 17.13
CA ALA A 4 11.88 -9.04 17.17
C ALA A 4 11.80 -10.38 16.40
N GLY A 5 10.73 -10.63 15.67
CA GLY A 5 10.55 -11.81 14.81
C GLY A 5 10.43 -11.50 13.31
N THR A 6 9.98 -10.32 12.94
CA THR A 6 9.67 -9.99 11.53
C THR A 6 10.92 -9.79 10.69
N MET A 7 11.99 -9.28 11.28
CA MET A 7 13.29 -9.06 10.62
C MET A 7 14.02 -10.35 10.26
N LYS A 8 13.62 -11.47 10.86
CA LYS A 8 14.15 -12.80 10.48
C LYS A 8 13.44 -13.40 9.26
N LEU A 9 12.32 -12.79 8.83
CA LEU A 9 11.47 -13.31 7.76
C LEU A 9 11.68 -12.57 6.44
N ALA A 10 12.09 -11.31 6.50
CA ALA A 10 12.27 -10.46 5.30
C ALA A 10 13.22 -9.30 5.60
N ASP A 11 13.93 -8.84 4.60
CA ASP A 11 14.74 -7.62 4.68
C ASP A 11 13.82 -6.39 4.87
N VAL A 12 14.20 -5.53 5.80
CA VAL A 12 13.46 -4.29 6.08
C VAL A 12 14.10 -3.12 5.33
N ILE A 13 13.32 -2.49 4.48
CA ILE A 13 13.71 -1.30 3.73
C ILE A 13 12.82 -0.14 4.18
N VAL A 14 13.42 0.91 4.68
CA VAL A 14 12.71 2.13 5.04
C VAL A 14 12.68 3.06 3.83
N ALA A 15 11.48 3.39 3.36
CA ALA A 15 11.29 4.41 2.32
C ALA A 15 10.76 5.68 2.98
N ASP A 16 11.50 6.76 2.91
CA ASP A 16 11.19 8.02 3.57
C ASP A 16 10.90 9.16 2.60
N GLY A 17 10.03 10.04 2.98
CA GLY A 17 9.64 11.23 2.24
C GLY A 17 10.33 12.53 2.67
N GLY A 18 11.32 12.45 3.56
CA GLY A 18 12.02 13.59 4.15
C GLY A 18 11.57 13.90 5.58
N SER A 19 11.50 12.88 6.45
CA SER A 19 11.19 13.04 7.88
C SER A 19 12.29 13.81 8.60
N THR A 20 11.90 14.63 9.57
CA THR A 20 12.80 15.48 10.37
C THR A 20 12.61 15.29 11.87
N ASP A 21 11.99 14.17 12.26
CA ASP A 21 11.60 13.87 13.65
C ASP A 21 12.64 13.02 14.42
N GLY A 22 13.81 12.78 13.81
CA GLY A 22 14.87 11.95 14.40
C GLY A 22 14.66 10.44 14.25
N SER A 23 13.55 9.99 13.66
CA SER A 23 13.25 8.54 13.50
C SER A 23 14.16 7.82 12.50
N LEU A 24 15.01 8.55 11.78
CA LEU A 24 15.91 8.03 10.75
C LEU A 24 17.39 8.07 11.16
N GLU A 25 17.66 8.26 12.43
CA GLU A 25 19.04 8.25 12.94
C GLU A 25 19.72 6.91 12.64
N PRO A 26 21.00 6.92 12.16
CA PRO A 26 21.66 5.69 11.74
C PRO A 26 21.77 4.62 12.84
N GLU A 27 21.84 5.03 14.09
CA GLU A 27 21.89 4.09 15.23
C GLU A 27 20.55 3.39 15.43
N GLU A 28 19.44 4.13 15.34
CA GLU A 28 18.08 3.57 15.42
C GLU A 28 17.83 2.59 14.27
N LEU A 29 18.20 2.93 13.05
CA LEU A 29 18.03 2.07 11.89
C LEU A 29 18.86 0.77 12.02
N ARG A 30 20.11 0.88 12.48
CA ARG A 30 20.96 -0.30 12.74
C ARG A 30 20.42 -1.18 13.86
N SER A 31 19.93 -0.56 14.95
CA SER A 31 19.33 -1.30 16.08
C SER A 31 18.08 -2.08 15.65
N CYS A 32 17.42 -1.61 14.61
CA CYS A 32 16.25 -2.22 13.98
C CYS A 32 16.58 -3.14 12.80
N ASP A 33 17.85 -3.50 12.58
CA ASP A 33 18.30 -4.35 11.46
C ASP A 33 17.72 -3.91 10.10
N VAL A 34 17.68 -2.58 9.86
CA VAL A 34 17.22 -2.02 8.60
C VAL A 34 18.30 -2.19 7.54
N ARG A 35 17.99 -2.93 6.48
CA ARG A 35 18.91 -3.18 5.38
C ARG A 35 19.22 -1.91 4.56
N ALA A 36 18.23 -1.09 4.30
CA ALA A 36 18.40 0.13 3.52
C ALA A 36 17.42 1.23 3.93
N LEU A 37 17.93 2.46 3.89
CA LEU A 37 17.14 3.68 3.97
C LEU A 37 17.11 4.36 2.60
N LEU A 38 15.94 4.53 2.04
CA LEU A 38 15.69 5.22 0.77
C LEU A 38 15.03 6.57 1.05
N VAL A 39 15.73 7.65 0.82
CA VAL A 39 15.18 9.00 1.01
C VAL A 39 14.76 9.60 -0.33
N LYS A 40 13.47 9.91 -0.45
CA LYS A 40 12.92 10.53 -1.65
C LYS A 40 13.28 12.02 -1.72
N THR A 41 14.10 12.41 -2.66
CA THR A 41 14.51 13.80 -2.89
C THR A 41 13.70 14.51 -3.99
N GLY A 42 13.07 13.74 -4.89
CA GLY A 42 12.29 14.28 -6.01
C GLY A 42 10.88 14.71 -5.64
N PRO A 43 10.13 15.31 -6.58
CA PRO A 43 8.75 15.75 -6.36
C PRO A 43 7.78 14.59 -6.17
N GLY A 44 6.62 14.89 -5.58
CA GLY A 44 5.57 13.92 -5.29
C GLY A 44 5.51 13.55 -3.81
N LYS A 45 4.54 12.70 -3.47
CA LYS A 45 4.27 12.24 -2.10
C LYS A 45 4.35 10.71 -2.05
N LEU A 46 3.40 10.07 -1.39
CA LEU A 46 3.40 8.63 -1.13
C LEU A 46 3.60 7.77 -2.39
N SER A 47 2.88 8.03 -3.48
CA SER A 47 3.06 7.22 -4.71
C SER A 47 4.47 7.33 -5.30
N ALA A 48 5.10 8.51 -5.24
CA ALA A 48 6.48 8.68 -5.69
C ALA A 48 7.47 7.94 -4.77
N GLN A 49 7.24 7.98 -3.47
CA GLN A 49 8.01 7.25 -2.46
C GLN A 49 7.91 5.73 -2.66
N LEU A 50 6.71 5.21 -2.87
CA LEU A 50 6.49 3.79 -3.14
C LEU A 50 7.14 3.34 -4.46
N ARG A 51 7.07 4.16 -5.51
CA ARG A 51 7.75 3.88 -6.79
C ARG A 51 9.25 3.71 -6.60
N MET A 52 9.87 4.58 -5.82
CA MET A 52 11.30 4.48 -5.49
C MET A 52 11.61 3.16 -4.77
N ALA A 53 10.82 2.82 -3.74
CA ALA A 53 11.01 1.58 -2.98
C ALA A 53 10.80 0.33 -3.84
N TYR A 54 9.79 0.33 -4.70
CA TYR A 54 9.52 -0.80 -5.59
C TYR A 54 10.60 -0.96 -6.65
N ALA A 55 11.12 0.14 -7.22
CA ALA A 55 12.21 0.08 -8.18
C ALA A 55 13.46 -0.51 -7.54
N TYR A 56 13.86 -0.02 -6.38
CA TYR A 56 14.97 -0.57 -5.61
C TYR A 56 14.81 -2.07 -5.35
N ALA A 57 13.66 -2.49 -4.84
CA ALA A 57 13.43 -3.90 -4.54
C ALA A 57 13.51 -4.79 -5.79
N LEU A 58 12.99 -4.32 -6.93
CA LEU A 58 13.11 -5.07 -8.19
C LEU A 58 14.56 -5.14 -8.71
N GLU A 59 15.34 -4.08 -8.55
CA GLU A 59 16.77 -4.03 -8.91
C GLU A 59 17.60 -4.95 -8.02
N GLU A 60 17.32 -4.98 -6.71
CA GLU A 60 17.95 -5.91 -5.75
C GLU A 60 17.52 -7.37 -5.92
N GLY A 61 16.60 -7.68 -6.82
CA GLY A 61 16.20 -9.04 -7.13
C GLY A 61 15.14 -9.65 -6.22
N TYR A 62 14.46 -8.86 -5.36
CA TYR A 62 13.39 -9.38 -4.51
C TYR A 62 12.21 -9.93 -5.32
N GLU A 63 11.71 -11.09 -4.93
CA GLU A 63 10.58 -11.77 -5.60
C GLU A 63 9.21 -11.23 -5.15
N GLY A 64 9.16 -10.54 -4.02
CA GLY A 64 7.95 -9.92 -3.51
C GLY A 64 8.23 -8.76 -2.57
N ILE A 65 7.25 -7.91 -2.38
CA ILE A 65 7.33 -6.73 -1.53
C ILE A 65 6.11 -6.69 -0.63
N VAL A 66 6.33 -6.55 0.67
CA VAL A 66 5.28 -6.23 1.64
C VAL A 66 5.45 -4.78 2.06
N THR A 67 4.42 -3.96 1.93
CA THR A 67 4.40 -2.57 2.38
C THR A 67 3.57 -2.41 3.63
N ILE A 68 4.03 -1.59 4.56
CA ILE A 68 3.29 -1.21 5.77
C ILE A 68 3.55 0.26 6.10
N ASP A 69 2.54 0.95 6.63
CA ASP A 69 2.70 2.34 7.07
C ASP A 69 3.54 2.39 8.36
N GLY A 70 4.56 3.26 8.43
CA GLY A 70 5.40 3.45 9.64
C GLY A 70 4.72 4.17 10.82
N ASN A 71 3.39 4.24 10.84
CA ASN A 71 2.63 4.99 11.85
C ASN A 71 2.13 4.14 13.03
N GLY A 72 2.54 2.87 13.12
CA GLY A 72 2.26 1.96 14.23
C GLY A 72 0.78 1.55 14.37
N LYS A 73 -0.06 1.78 13.35
CA LYS A 73 -1.50 1.48 13.42
C LYS A 73 -1.86 0.07 12.95
N ASP A 74 -1.03 -0.52 12.11
CA ASP A 74 -1.24 -1.85 11.54
C ASP A 74 -0.55 -2.94 12.37
N SER A 75 -1.17 -4.11 12.45
CA SER A 75 -0.62 -5.28 13.14
C SER A 75 0.55 -5.87 12.36
N ILE A 76 1.77 -5.64 12.83
CA ILE A 76 3.00 -6.20 12.24
C ILE A 76 3.04 -7.73 12.33
N GLU A 77 2.36 -8.31 13.30
CA GLU A 77 2.19 -9.76 13.49
C GLU A 77 1.47 -10.42 12.30
N SER A 78 0.80 -9.63 11.46
CA SER A 78 0.16 -10.12 10.25
C SER A 78 1.13 -10.21 9.05
N ILE A 79 2.38 -9.74 9.14
CA ILE A 79 3.35 -9.81 8.03
C ILE A 79 3.55 -11.23 7.50
N PRO A 80 3.68 -12.28 8.35
CA PRO A 80 3.80 -13.65 7.86
C PRO A 80 2.68 -14.07 6.91
N LEU A 81 1.44 -13.65 7.15
CA LEU A 81 0.30 -13.98 6.29
C LEU A 81 0.45 -13.40 4.87
N PHE A 82 1.13 -12.26 4.72
CA PHE A 82 1.42 -11.68 3.41
C PHE A 82 2.56 -12.39 2.71
N LEU A 83 3.57 -12.83 3.46
CA LEU A 83 4.67 -13.65 2.93
C LEU A 83 4.13 -15.00 2.44
N ASP A 84 3.35 -15.70 3.26
CA ASP A 84 2.69 -16.96 2.89
C ASP A 84 1.80 -16.79 1.65
N ALA A 85 1.10 -15.66 1.52
CA ALA A 85 0.30 -15.37 0.33
C ALA A 85 1.18 -15.25 -0.91
N LEU A 86 2.30 -14.51 -0.84
CA LEU A 86 3.26 -14.40 -1.95
C LEU A 86 3.87 -15.76 -2.30
N ASP A 87 4.31 -16.53 -1.32
CA ASP A 87 4.90 -17.86 -1.50
C ASP A 87 3.90 -18.85 -2.12
N SER A 88 2.62 -18.69 -1.82
CA SER A 88 1.54 -19.46 -2.47
C SER A 88 1.21 -19.00 -3.89
N GLY A 89 1.93 -18.01 -4.45
CA GLY A 89 1.78 -17.48 -5.80
C GLY A 89 0.67 -16.43 -5.95
N VAL A 90 0.28 -15.75 -4.88
CA VAL A 90 -0.57 -14.56 -4.94
C VAL A 90 0.22 -13.39 -5.52
N ASP A 91 -0.40 -12.63 -6.42
CA ASP A 91 0.23 -11.47 -7.05
C ASP A 91 -0.01 -10.17 -6.28
N TYR A 92 -1.18 -10.06 -5.67
CA TYR A 92 -1.57 -8.91 -4.87
C TYR A 92 -2.36 -9.32 -3.64
N ALA A 93 -1.86 -8.96 -2.47
CA ALA A 93 -2.58 -9.14 -1.21
C ALA A 93 -2.89 -7.79 -0.58
N GLN A 94 -4.14 -7.57 -0.19
CA GLN A 94 -4.65 -6.36 0.44
C GLN A 94 -5.03 -6.64 1.89
N ALA A 95 -4.50 -5.87 2.83
CA ALA A 95 -4.96 -5.91 4.21
C ALA A 95 -6.44 -5.52 4.32
N SER A 96 -7.20 -6.27 5.09
CA SER A 96 -8.59 -5.92 5.39
C SER A 96 -8.94 -6.08 6.86
N ARG A 97 -9.55 -5.03 7.41
CA ARG A 97 -10.16 -5.02 8.74
C ARG A 97 -11.55 -5.63 8.77
N PHE A 98 -12.14 -5.88 7.60
CA PHE A 98 -13.57 -6.15 7.43
C PHE A 98 -13.89 -7.55 6.93
N ILE A 99 -12.91 -8.44 6.88
CA ILE A 99 -13.09 -9.88 6.64
C ILE A 99 -12.95 -10.66 7.95
N ALA A 100 -13.32 -11.91 7.95
CA ALA A 100 -13.17 -12.79 9.12
C ALA A 100 -11.71 -12.80 9.59
N GLY A 101 -11.49 -12.61 10.89
CA GLY A 101 -10.16 -12.46 11.50
C GLY A 101 -9.60 -11.03 11.50
N GLY A 102 -10.14 -10.13 10.69
CA GLY A 102 -9.75 -8.70 10.69
C GLY A 102 -10.43 -7.91 11.81
N ARG A 103 -9.77 -6.84 12.28
CA ARG A 103 -10.31 -5.97 13.34
C ARG A 103 -10.09 -4.49 13.05
N ALA A 104 -11.15 -3.70 13.22
CA ALA A 104 -11.13 -2.24 13.13
C ALA A 104 -11.28 -1.65 14.55
N ILE A 105 -10.19 -1.26 15.18
CA ILE A 105 -10.19 -0.75 16.56
C ILE A 105 -10.12 0.78 16.51
N ASN A 106 -11.06 1.45 17.20
CA ASN A 106 -11.17 2.91 17.29
C ASN A 106 -11.14 3.59 15.90
N THR A 107 -11.61 2.91 14.87
CA THR A 107 -11.71 3.54 13.55
C THR A 107 -12.73 4.66 13.58
N PRO A 108 -12.36 5.90 13.21
CA PRO A 108 -13.28 7.02 13.21
C PRO A 108 -14.53 6.76 12.40
N PHE A 109 -15.68 7.14 12.95
CA PHE A 109 -16.99 6.81 12.36
C PHE A 109 -17.11 7.22 10.88
N MET A 110 -16.79 8.48 10.56
CA MET A 110 -16.85 8.96 9.18
C MET A 110 -15.93 8.18 8.24
N ARG A 111 -14.74 7.82 8.71
CA ARG A 111 -13.78 7.02 7.94
C ARG A 111 -14.30 5.60 7.68
N HIS A 112 -14.89 4.98 8.70
CA HIS A 112 -15.47 3.65 8.59
C HIS A 112 -16.53 3.59 7.47
N TRP A 113 -17.45 4.56 7.48
CA TRP A 113 -18.50 4.63 6.46
C TRP A 113 -18.00 5.07 5.09
N ALA A 114 -17.04 5.99 5.04
CA ALA A 114 -16.41 6.38 3.77
C ALA A 114 -15.72 5.19 3.07
N ILE A 115 -15.09 4.30 3.84
CA ILE A 115 -14.50 3.08 3.28
C ILE A 115 -15.59 2.16 2.74
N LYS A 116 -16.61 1.87 3.54
CA LYS A 116 -17.66 0.88 3.19
C LYS A 116 -18.61 1.34 2.10
N LEU A 117 -18.92 2.65 2.05
CA LEU A 117 -19.93 3.17 1.14
C LEU A 117 -19.35 3.84 -0.12
N VAL A 118 -18.08 4.23 -0.09
CA VAL A 118 -17.48 4.96 -1.22
C VAL A 118 -16.24 4.23 -1.75
N HIS A 119 -15.19 4.09 -0.94
CA HIS A 119 -13.91 3.58 -1.40
C HIS A 119 -13.99 2.13 -1.89
N ALA A 120 -14.44 1.22 -1.04
CA ALA A 120 -14.49 -0.19 -1.35
C ALA A 120 -15.48 -0.49 -2.50
N PRO A 121 -16.70 0.07 -2.56
CA PRO A 121 -17.60 -0.15 -3.70
C PRO A 121 -17.06 0.36 -5.03
N LEU A 122 -16.51 1.57 -5.08
CA LEU A 122 -15.97 2.13 -6.32
C LEU A 122 -14.79 1.31 -6.86
N LEU A 123 -13.85 0.94 -5.98
CA LEU A 123 -12.70 0.14 -6.41
C LEU A 123 -13.08 -1.32 -6.66
N SER A 124 -14.08 -1.87 -5.97
CA SER A 124 -14.64 -3.21 -6.28
C SER A 124 -15.24 -3.23 -7.68
N PHE A 125 -16.04 -2.22 -8.03
CA PHE A 125 -16.62 -2.09 -9.37
C PHE A 125 -15.53 -1.96 -10.43
N ALA A 126 -14.52 -1.09 -10.20
CA ALA A 126 -13.40 -0.90 -11.11
C ALA A 126 -12.55 -2.18 -11.28
N ALA A 127 -12.42 -2.98 -10.23
CA ALA A 127 -11.65 -4.23 -10.21
C ALA A 127 -12.41 -5.42 -10.80
N GLY A 128 -13.75 -5.33 -10.92
CA GLY A 128 -14.60 -6.44 -11.30
C GLY A 128 -14.68 -7.55 -10.23
N ARG A 129 -14.36 -7.22 -8.97
CA ARG A 129 -14.42 -8.15 -7.82
C ARG A 129 -14.70 -7.41 -6.53
N ARG A 130 -15.29 -8.10 -5.57
CA ARG A 130 -15.51 -7.54 -4.23
C ARG A 130 -14.18 -7.34 -3.50
N LEU A 131 -13.98 -6.13 -2.98
CA LEU A 131 -12.92 -5.72 -2.05
C LEU A 131 -13.59 -5.10 -0.83
N THR A 132 -13.09 -5.39 0.35
CA THR A 132 -13.71 -4.95 1.60
C THR A 132 -12.99 -3.78 2.26
N ASP A 133 -11.66 -3.66 2.07
CA ASP A 133 -10.85 -2.57 2.57
C ASP A 133 -9.77 -2.16 1.56
N THR A 134 -9.90 -0.99 0.99
CA THR A 134 -9.01 -0.49 -0.06
C THR A 134 -8.15 0.68 0.39
N THR A 135 -8.19 1.02 1.69
CA THR A 135 -7.57 2.24 2.22
C THR A 135 -6.30 2.02 3.02
N GLN A 136 -5.95 0.77 3.33
CA GLN A 136 -4.72 0.46 4.06
C GLN A 136 -3.50 0.47 3.14
N GLY A 137 -2.38 0.97 3.66
CA GLY A 137 -1.06 0.86 3.02
C GLY A 137 -0.42 -0.51 3.19
N PHE A 138 -0.96 -1.37 4.07
CA PHE A 138 -0.47 -2.71 4.31
C PHE A 138 -0.90 -3.65 3.17
N ARG A 139 0.05 -4.03 2.34
CA ARG A 139 -0.18 -4.75 1.08
C ARG A 139 1.02 -5.61 0.70
N ALA A 140 0.80 -6.62 -0.12
CA ALA A 140 1.89 -7.34 -0.75
C ALA A 140 1.73 -7.35 -2.28
N TYR A 141 2.87 -7.39 -2.96
CA TYR A 141 2.98 -7.39 -4.41
C TYR A 141 4.04 -8.41 -4.84
N SER A 142 3.72 -9.29 -5.77
CA SER A 142 4.72 -10.14 -6.40
C SER A 142 5.59 -9.35 -7.39
N ARG A 143 6.85 -9.79 -7.58
CA ARG A 143 7.72 -9.29 -8.65
C ARG A 143 7.02 -9.37 -10.01
N ARG A 144 6.37 -10.49 -10.29
CA ARG A 144 5.62 -10.72 -11.53
C ARG A 144 4.58 -9.63 -11.78
N TYR A 145 3.87 -9.18 -10.74
CA TYR A 145 2.88 -8.12 -10.87
C TYR A 145 3.52 -6.75 -11.13
N LEU A 146 4.51 -6.36 -10.35
CA LEU A 146 5.12 -5.03 -10.48
C LEU A 146 5.96 -4.88 -11.75
N ALA A 147 6.56 -5.96 -12.25
CA ALA A 147 7.36 -5.97 -13.47
C ALA A 147 6.53 -6.20 -14.75
N ASP A 148 5.23 -6.51 -14.66
CA ASP A 148 4.37 -6.73 -15.82
C ASP A 148 4.31 -5.47 -16.71
N PRO A 149 4.66 -5.55 -18.00
CA PRO A 149 4.67 -4.41 -18.92
C PRO A 149 3.29 -3.76 -19.11
N ARG A 150 2.21 -4.46 -18.77
CA ARG A 150 0.84 -3.95 -18.80
C ARG A 150 0.49 -3.13 -17.55
N VAL A 151 1.31 -3.18 -16.50
CA VAL A 151 1.11 -2.43 -15.23
C VAL A 151 1.84 -1.09 -15.28
N ARG A 152 3.14 -1.09 -15.57
CA ARG A 152 3.97 0.12 -15.66
C ARG A 152 3.81 1.05 -14.45
N PRO A 153 4.13 0.59 -13.23
CA PRO A 153 3.87 1.34 -12.00
C PRO A 153 4.79 2.56 -11.83
N PHE A 154 5.90 2.64 -12.57
CA PHE A 154 6.95 3.64 -12.38
C PHE A 154 6.72 4.95 -13.14
N ARG A 155 5.52 5.15 -13.72
CA ARG A 155 5.18 6.37 -14.46
C ARG A 155 4.96 7.58 -13.55
N ASP A 156 5.35 8.76 -14.00
CA ASP A 156 5.25 10.02 -13.24
C ASP A 156 3.82 10.52 -12.99
N VAL A 157 2.83 9.89 -13.57
CA VAL A 157 1.41 10.15 -13.27
C VAL A 157 1.06 9.77 -11.83
N PHE A 158 1.82 8.89 -11.20
CA PHE A 158 1.63 8.44 -9.82
C PHE A 158 2.46 9.30 -8.86
N ARG A 159 1.83 10.33 -8.28
CA ARG A 159 2.50 11.30 -7.40
C ARG A 159 2.03 11.25 -5.96
N THR A 160 0.72 11.14 -5.71
CA THR A 160 0.13 11.24 -4.36
C THR A 160 -0.38 9.88 -3.88
N TYR A 161 -1.61 9.51 -4.16
CA TYR A 161 -2.23 8.23 -3.74
C TYR A 161 -2.69 7.39 -4.95
N GLU A 162 -2.45 7.87 -6.15
CA GLU A 162 -2.94 7.27 -7.40
C GLU A 162 -2.44 5.83 -7.58
N LEU A 163 -1.16 5.59 -7.25
CA LEU A 163 -0.53 4.28 -7.40
C LEU A 163 -1.25 3.21 -6.57
N LEU A 164 -1.64 3.55 -5.34
CA LEU A 164 -2.35 2.63 -4.47
C LEU A 164 -3.71 2.23 -5.04
N ALA A 165 -4.51 3.20 -5.49
CA ALA A 165 -5.81 2.93 -6.11
C ALA A 165 -5.65 2.13 -7.41
N TYR A 166 -4.70 2.52 -8.24
CA TYR A 166 -4.40 1.85 -9.51
C TYR A 166 -3.99 0.39 -9.31
N LEU A 167 -3.00 0.12 -8.46
CA LEU A 167 -2.52 -1.25 -8.22
C LEU A 167 -3.60 -2.13 -7.59
N THR A 168 -4.46 -1.58 -6.73
CA THR A 168 -5.58 -2.32 -6.14
C THR A 168 -6.50 -2.93 -7.20
N VAL A 169 -6.82 -2.19 -8.27
CA VAL A 169 -7.73 -2.67 -9.31
C VAL A 169 -7.03 -3.40 -10.44
N ARG A 170 -5.80 -2.99 -10.74
CA ARG A 170 -5.09 -3.46 -11.93
C ARG A 170 -4.76 -4.96 -11.89
N ALA A 171 -4.40 -5.50 -10.74
CA ALA A 171 -4.15 -6.93 -10.57
C ALA A 171 -5.36 -7.78 -11.01
N SER A 172 -6.55 -7.45 -10.49
CA SER A 172 -7.79 -8.14 -10.86
C SER A 172 -8.14 -7.98 -12.34
N GLN A 173 -7.97 -6.77 -12.90
CA GLN A 173 -8.25 -6.50 -14.32
C GLN A 173 -7.32 -7.28 -15.27
N LEU A 174 -6.15 -7.69 -14.80
CA LEU A 174 -5.20 -8.52 -15.55
C LEU A 174 -5.41 -10.02 -15.31
N GLY A 175 -6.41 -10.40 -14.52
CA GLY A 175 -6.66 -11.80 -14.17
C GLY A 175 -5.61 -12.39 -13.22
N LEU A 176 -4.85 -11.57 -12.53
CA LEU A 176 -3.84 -11.99 -11.57
C LEU A 176 -4.49 -12.46 -10.26
N ARG A 177 -3.75 -13.24 -9.49
CA ARG A 177 -4.22 -13.82 -8.24
C ARG A 177 -4.21 -12.77 -7.12
N VAL A 178 -5.42 -12.41 -6.64
CA VAL A 178 -5.63 -11.37 -5.62
C VAL A 178 -6.33 -11.95 -4.41
N VAL A 179 -5.88 -11.58 -3.21
CA VAL A 179 -6.53 -11.96 -1.94
C VAL A 179 -6.66 -10.77 -1.00
N GLU A 180 -7.57 -10.87 -0.03
CA GLU A 180 -7.57 -10.01 1.15
C GLU A 180 -7.04 -10.80 2.34
N VAL A 181 -6.17 -10.15 3.14
CA VAL A 181 -5.52 -10.73 4.32
C VAL A 181 -6.11 -10.06 5.57
N PRO A 182 -6.56 -10.84 6.57
CA PRO A 182 -7.10 -10.28 7.79
C PRO A 182 -6.01 -9.57 8.61
N THR A 183 -6.29 -8.31 8.99
CA THR A 183 -5.36 -7.50 9.78
C THR A 183 -6.10 -6.70 10.84
N THR A 184 -5.41 -6.37 11.91
CA THR A 184 -5.92 -5.41 12.88
C THR A 184 -5.33 -4.04 12.58
N ARG A 185 -6.19 -3.01 12.55
CA ARG A 185 -5.73 -1.61 12.52
C ARG A 185 -6.35 -0.84 13.67
N THR A 186 -5.46 -0.30 14.52
CA THR A 186 -5.83 0.41 15.74
C THR A 186 -5.56 1.90 15.60
N TYR A 187 -6.54 2.72 15.93
CA TYR A 187 -6.35 4.16 16.06
C TYR A 187 -6.24 4.52 17.54
N PRO A 188 -5.35 5.43 17.94
CA PRO A 188 -5.28 5.94 19.29
C PRO A 188 -6.62 6.55 19.74
N PRO A 189 -7.03 6.37 21.00
CA PRO A 189 -8.23 7.01 21.55
C PRO A 189 -8.12 8.54 21.45
N GLY A 190 -9.18 9.22 21.02
CA GLY A 190 -9.23 10.69 20.95
C GLY A 190 -8.43 11.32 19.80
N GLU A 191 -7.80 10.54 18.93
CA GLU A 191 -7.08 11.07 17.77
C GLU A 191 -8.06 11.63 16.73
N ILE A 192 -7.81 12.88 16.27
CA ILE A 192 -8.52 13.47 15.14
C ILE A 192 -8.14 12.69 13.87
N PRO A 193 -9.10 12.10 13.18
CA PRO A 193 -8.86 10.96 12.27
C PRO A 193 -8.14 11.27 10.98
N THR A 194 -8.10 12.49 10.51
CA THR A 194 -7.48 12.80 9.23
C THR A 194 -6.79 14.14 9.25
N LYS A 195 -5.49 14.12 8.93
CA LYS A 195 -4.74 15.32 8.53
C LYS A 195 -5.07 15.75 7.08
N ILE A 196 -6.04 15.09 6.42
CA ILE A 196 -6.38 15.36 5.03
C ILE A 196 -7.39 16.51 5.01
N SER A 197 -6.98 17.66 4.47
CA SER A 197 -7.82 18.82 4.25
C SER A 197 -9.01 18.51 3.34
N LEU A 198 -10.04 19.35 3.31
CA LEU A 198 -11.17 19.22 2.39
C LEU A 198 -10.70 19.08 0.92
N ARG A 199 -9.70 19.86 0.50
CA ARG A 199 -9.07 19.73 -0.83
C ARG A 199 -8.47 18.34 -1.05
N GLY A 200 -7.86 17.76 -0.03
CA GLY A 200 -7.34 16.40 -0.06
C GLY A 200 -8.43 15.35 -0.21
N GLN A 201 -9.58 15.53 0.42
CA GLN A 201 -10.73 14.62 0.27
C GLN A 201 -11.30 14.67 -1.16
N PHE A 202 -11.47 15.85 -1.73
CA PHE A 202 -11.87 15.99 -3.16
C PHE A 202 -10.84 15.35 -4.11
N SER A 203 -9.55 15.52 -3.82
CA SER A 203 -8.48 14.87 -4.59
C SER A 203 -8.59 13.34 -4.54
N MET A 204 -8.92 12.76 -3.37
CA MET A 204 -9.12 11.31 -3.24
C MET A 204 -10.29 10.83 -4.08
N VAL A 205 -11.44 11.53 -4.04
CA VAL A 205 -12.59 11.17 -4.89
C VAL A 205 -12.22 11.25 -6.36
N ALA A 206 -11.50 12.28 -6.78
CA ALA A 206 -11.02 12.40 -8.16
C ALA A 206 -10.11 11.23 -8.56
N ILE A 207 -9.22 10.78 -7.67
CA ILE A 207 -8.36 9.61 -7.91
C ILE A 207 -9.22 8.35 -8.10
N LEU A 208 -10.23 8.13 -7.27
CA LEU A 208 -11.13 6.97 -7.39
C LEU A 208 -11.88 6.99 -8.73
N LEU A 209 -12.44 8.13 -9.13
CA LEU A 209 -13.14 8.28 -10.40
C LEU A 209 -12.20 8.07 -11.59
N ARG A 210 -11.01 8.66 -11.58
CA ARG A 210 -10.01 8.43 -12.63
C ARG A 210 -9.56 6.98 -12.71
N THR A 211 -9.46 6.28 -11.57
CA THR A 211 -9.16 4.84 -11.53
C THR A 211 -10.29 4.04 -12.16
N LEU A 212 -11.55 4.35 -11.81
CA LEU A 212 -12.74 3.75 -12.39
C LEU A 212 -12.80 3.96 -13.91
N LEU A 213 -12.52 5.18 -14.37
CA LEU A 213 -12.48 5.54 -15.79
C LEU A 213 -11.20 5.06 -16.51
N ARG A 214 -10.37 4.24 -15.86
CA ARG A 214 -9.14 3.68 -16.41
C ARG A 214 -8.12 4.71 -16.92
N GLN A 215 -8.17 5.96 -16.43
CA GLN A 215 -7.28 7.04 -16.89
C GLN A 215 -5.81 6.82 -16.50
N TYR A 216 -5.55 5.93 -15.53
CA TYR A 216 -4.19 5.54 -15.15
C TYR A 216 -3.66 4.33 -15.93
N HIS A 217 -4.39 3.77 -16.87
CA HIS A 217 -3.89 2.68 -17.70
C HIS A 217 -2.75 3.16 -18.62
N PRO A 218 -1.76 2.31 -18.88
CA PRO A 218 -0.79 2.61 -19.92
C PRO A 218 -1.51 2.79 -21.26
N ARG A 219 -1.18 3.87 -21.97
CA ARG A 219 -1.64 4.01 -23.36
C ARG A 219 -0.93 2.93 -24.19
N SER A 220 -1.65 2.17 -24.99
CA SER A 220 -1.03 1.37 -26.04
C SER A 220 -0.28 2.35 -26.94
N LYS A 221 1.00 2.05 -27.24
CA LYS A 221 1.61 2.70 -28.38
C LYS A 221 0.76 2.29 -29.59
N ALA A 222 0.13 3.24 -30.24
CA ALA A 222 -0.36 3.01 -31.59
C ALA A 222 0.85 2.57 -32.39
N SER A 223 0.81 1.33 -32.89
CA SER A 223 1.79 0.81 -33.86
C SER A 223 1.72 1.59 -35.14
#